data_29fa29e932d2e1cb6e61dbe04d59c852
#
_entry.id   29fa29e932d2e1cb6e61dbe04d59c852
#
_cell.length_a   1.000
_cell.length_b   1.000
_cell.length_c   1.000
_cell.angle_alpha   90.00
_cell.angle_beta   90.00
_cell.angle_gamma   90.00
#
_symmetry.space_group_name_H-M   'P 1'
#
loop_
_entity.id
_entity.type
_entity.pdbx_description
1 polymer ?
#
loop_
_entity_poly.entity_id
_entity_poly.type
_entity_poly.pdbx_seq_one_letter_code
_entity_poly.pdbx_strand_id
1 'polypeptide(L)'
;MKIYSLEEIKKLSENGNFNKENNYNSQNKCLKNKCENNNDKINYEDDNTQMNYENDSTQINYENNFGYSLVEFDNAKTKILKYVLYKKRSENEIIKKFENEFDSDLIQAVVSDLKEKGYVNDANYIKRSVNEFMALRNLSLFEIKYKLMSKGIKPSDIDAYFSQNYEVLMEYEKSSAKKIAQKKFSKMEEIDIKKYLMKKGYKSDSIKAALNEY
;
A
#
# COMPACT_ATOMS: atom_id res chain seq x y z
N MET A 1 -21.73 9.59 17.73
CA MET A 1 -20.50 9.93 16.99
C MET A 1 -20.11 11.34 17.41
N LYS A 2 -19.02 11.53 18.14
CA LYS A 2 -18.58 12.87 18.57
C LYS A 2 -17.87 13.56 17.41
N ILE A 3 -18.38 14.72 17.00
CA ILE A 3 -17.75 15.56 15.98
C ILE A 3 -16.83 16.53 16.74
N TYR A 4 -15.52 16.44 16.48
CA TYR A 4 -14.52 17.32 17.08
C TYR A 4 -14.32 18.55 16.19
N SER A 5 -14.19 19.73 16.79
CA SER A 5 -13.86 20.97 16.08
C SER A 5 -12.38 21.00 15.66
N LEU A 6 -12.04 21.84 14.67
CA LEU A 6 -10.66 22.01 14.20
C LEU A 6 -9.67 22.45 15.30
N GLU A 7 -10.17 23.19 16.31
CA GLU A 7 -9.36 23.61 17.46
C GLU A 7 -9.08 22.47 18.45
N GLU A 8 -10.06 21.56 18.63
CA GLU A 8 -9.86 20.38 19.47
C GLU A 8 -8.89 19.39 18.84
N ILE A 9 -8.89 19.26 17.50
CA ILE A 9 -7.92 18.44 16.76
C ILE A 9 -6.51 19.00 16.88
N LYS A 10 -6.33 20.33 16.85
CA LYS A 10 -5.03 20.97 17.07
C LYS A 10 -4.49 20.74 18.47
N LYS A 11 -5.31 20.89 19.50
CA LYS A 11 -4.91 20.62 20.90
C LYS A 11 -4.52 19.17 21.15
N LEU A 12 -5.14 18.22 20.46
CA LEU A 12 -4.78 16.79 20.53
C LEU A 12 -3.43 16.49 19.84
N SER A 13 -3.06 17.27 18.81
CA SER A 13 -1.76 17.12 18.14
C SER A 13 -0.59 17.75 18.90
N GLU A 14 -0.83 18.78 19.69
CA GLU A 14 0.20 19.48 20.49
C GLU A 14 0.52 18.78 21.81
N ASN A 15 -0.39 17.97 22.37
CA ASN A 15 -0.20 17.21 23.61
C ASN A 15 0.26 15.74 23.40
N GLY A 16 0.55 15.36 22.17
CA GLY A 16 0.99 14.01 21.81
C GLY A 16 2.49 13.82 21.87
N ASN A 17 3.08 13.91 23.05
CA ASN A 17 4.38 13.30 23.34
C ASN A 17 4.21 11.77 23.28
N PHE A 18 4.23 11.21 22.07
CA PHE A 18 4.31 9.76 21.87
C PHE A 18 5.74 9.32 22.14
N ASN A 19 5.97 8.85 23.36
CA ASN A 19 7.18 8.09 23.73
C ASN A 19 7.32 6.89 22.79
N LYS A 20 8.22 7.02 21.81
CA LYS A 20 8.67 5.95 20.88
C LYS A 20 9.74 5.06 21.52
N GLU A 21 9.70 4.82 22.80
CA GLU A 21 10.59 3.86 23.45
C GLU A 21 9.76 3.08 24.46
N ASN A 22 9.32 1.87 24.11
CA ASN A 22 9.03 0.77 25.06
C ASN A 22 8.09 -0.29 24.49
N ASN A 23 8.38 -0.83 23.30
CA ASN A 23 7.70 -2.09 22.91
C ASN A 23 8.56 -3.09 22.13
N TYR A 24 9.89 -2.91 22.08
CA TYR A 24 10.81 -3.90 21.49
C TYR A 24 11.54 -4.78 22.51
N ASN A 25 11.44 -4.46 23.82
CA ASN A 25 12.17 -5.20 24.87
C ASN A 25 11.34 -6.21 25.67
N SER A 26 10.04 -6.32 25.46
CA SER A 26 9.21 -7.24 26.25
C SER A 26 9.13 -8.68 25.71
N GLN A 27 9.44 -8.90 24.44
CA GLN A 27 9.41 -10.24 23.86
C GLN A 27 10.76 -10.98 23.90
N ASN A 28 11.88 -10.29 24.05
CA ASN A 28 13.20 -10.91 24.19
C ASN A 28 13.58 -11.29 25.63
N LYS A 29 12.79 -10.91 26.63
CA LYS A 29 13.04 -11.26 28.03
C LYS A 29 12.44 -12.61 28.46
N CYS A 30 11.52 -13.15 27.66
CA CYS A 30 10.88 -14.43 27.96
C CYS A 30 11.68 -15.66 27.46
N LEU A 31 12.66 -15.48 26.56
CA LEU A 31 13.48 -16.56 26.03
C LEU A 31 14.83 -16.76 26.75
N LYS A 32 15.25 -15.81 27.62
CA LYS A 32 16.49 -15.95 28.41
C LYS A 32 16.34 -16.56 29.80
N ASN A 33 15.13 -16.70 30.33
CA ASN A 33 14.91 -17.21 31.69
C ASN A 33 14.55 -18.70 31.76
N LYS A 34 14.78 -19.49 30.72
CA LYS A 34 14.51 -20.95 30.72
C LYS A 34 15.75 -21.84 30.68
N CYS A 35 16.95 -21.28 30.74
CA CYS A 35 18.20 -22.05 30.67
C CYS A 35 19.07 -22.01 31.95
N GLU A 36 18.59 -21.41 33.05
CA GLU A 36 19.34 -21.43 34.30
C GLU A 36 18.49 -22.04 35.38
N ASN A 37 18.50 -23.36 35.53
CA ASN A 37 18.29 -24.14 36.75
C ASN A 37 18.12 -25.61 36.39
N ASN A 38 19.22 -26.29 36.21
CA ASN A 38 19.34 -27.73 36.54
C ASN A 38 20.83 -28.04 36.71
N ASN A 39 21.31 -27.83 37.94
CA ASN A 39 22.55 -28.37 38.42
C ASN A 39 22.24 -29.76 38.96
N ASP A 40 22.27 -30.77 38.14
CA ASP A 40 22.43 -32.15 38.59
C ASP A 40 23.83 -32.64 38.23
N LYS A 41 24.58 -32.97 39.28
CA LYS A 41 25.92 -33.56 39.21
C LYS A 41 25.81 -34.93 38.56
N ILE A 42 26.42 -35.08 37.37
CA ILE A 42 26.69 -36.39 36.80
C ILE A 42 28.20 -36.61 36.84
N ASN A 43 28.59 -37.71 37.52
CA ASN A 43 29.93 -38.23 37.62
C ASN A 43 30.40 -38.70 36.24
N TYR A 44 31.57 -38.25 35.81
CA TYR A 44 32.21 -38.75 34.61
C TYR A 44 33.04 -39.96 34.94
N GLU A 45 32.66 -41.13 34.42
CA GLU A 45 33.59 -42.26 34.21
C GLU A 45 34.18 -42.15 32.81
N ASP A 46 35.49 -42.20 32.72
CA ASP A 46 36.30 -42.20 31.50
C ASP A 46 35.94 -43.42 30.63
N ASP A 47 35.36 -43.19 29.47
CA ASP A 47 35.37 -44.18 28.38
C ASP A 47 35.79 -43.53 27.07
N ASN A 48 37.02 -43.91 26.63
CA ASN A 48 37.69 -43.46 25.41
C ASN A 48 36.97 -44.04 24.19
N THR A 49 35.92 -43.41 23.73
CA THR A 49 35.31 -43.72 22.43
C THR A 49 35.49 -42.53 21.52
N GLN A 50 36.39 -42.63 20.55
CA GLN A 50 36.53 -41.70 19.44
C GLN A 50 35.18 -41.62 18.70
N MET A 51 34.40 -40.57 18.96
CA MET A 51 33.26 -40.21 18.10
C MET A 51 33.81 -39.48 16.87
N ASN A 52 33.79 -40.14 15.74
CA ASN A 52 33.90 -39.53 14.43
C ASN A 52 32.66 -38.60 14.27
N TYR A 53 32.88 -37.30 14.35
CA TYR A 53 31.91 -36.32 13.90
C TYR A 53 31.85 -36.36 12.37
N GLU A 54 31.05 -37.26 11.82
CA GLU A 54 30.58 -37.09 10.46
C GLU A 54 29.73 -35.81 10.44
N ASN A 55 30.22 -34.82 9.72
CA ASN A 55 29.45 -33.62 9.38
C ASN A 55 28.22 -34.05 8.55
N ASP A 56 27.17 -34.49 9.22
CA ASP A 56 25.88 -34.65 8.59
C ASP A 56 25.23 -33.25 8.43
N SER A 57 25.73 -32.51 7.43
CA SER A 57 25.04 -31.38 6.89
C SER A 57 23.84 -31.88 6.08
N THR A 58 22.91 -32.53 6.72
CA THR A 58 21.58 -32.72 6.18
C THR A 58 20.93 -31.34 6.12
N GLN A 59 21.16 -30.65 5.01
CA GLN A 59 20.25 -29.61 4.55
C GLN A 59 18.90 -30.30 4.41
N ILE A 60 18.04 -30.10 5.42
CA ILE A 60 16.63 -30.46 5.33
C ILE A 60 16.04 -29.50 4.30
N ASN A 61 16.10 -29.91 3.03
CA ASN A 61 15.37 -29.28 1.94
C ASN A 61 13.89 -29.53 2.21
N TYR A 62 13.26 -28.63 2.95
CA TYR A 62 11.80 -28.49 2.95
C TYR A 62 11.42 -27.92 1.57
N GLU A 63 11.48 -28.76 0.54
CA GLU A 63 10.79 -28.48 -0.72
C GLU A 63 9.30 -28.52 -0.40
N ASN A 64 8.75 -27.36 -0.09
CA ASN A 64 7.32 -27.20 -0.16
C ASN A 64 6.92 -27.47 -1.61
N ASN A 65 5.74 -28.07 -1.85
CA ASN A 65 5.12 -28.33 -3.18
C ASN A 65 4.96 -27.07 -4.06
N PHE A 66 5.61 -25.96 -3.76
CA PHE A 66 5.47 -24.65 -4.40
C PHE A 66 6.64 -24.28 -5.34
N GLY A 67 7.65 -25.15 -5.53
CA GLY A 67 8.74 -24.89 -6.48
C GLY A 67 9.79 -23.87 -6.04
N TYR A 68 9.74 -23.36 -4.80
CA TYR A 68 10.73 -22.46 -4.19
C TYR A 68 11.03 -22.83 -2.73
N SER A 69 12.25 -22.53 -2.26
CA SER A 69 12.69 -22.78 -0.89
C SER A 69 12.17 -21.70 0.09
N LEU A 70 12.17 -22.03 1.39
CA LEU A 70 11.84 -21.03 2.44
C LEU A 70 12.81 -19.84 2.43
N VAL A 71 14.08 -20.09 2.12
CA VAL A 71 15.11 -19.03 2.04
C VAL A 71 14.83 -18.08 0.89
N GLU A 72 14.42 -18.60 -0.26
CA GLU A 72 14.02 -17.77 -1.41
C GLU A 72 12.77 -16.93 -1.10
N PHE A 73 11.77 -17.54 -0.44
CA PHE A 73 10.58 -16.82 0.00
C PHE A 73 10.91 -15.69 0.95
N ASP A 74 11.71 -15.91 1.99
CA ASP A 74 12.09 -14.87 2.96
C ASP A 74 12.93 -13.76 2.34
N ASN A 75 13.81 -14.10 1.39
CA ASN A 75 14.60 -13.13 0.64
C ASN A 75 13.69 -12.24 -0.23
N ALA A 76 12.81 -12.84 -1.03
CA ALA A 76 11.85 -12.12 -1.85
C ALA A 76 10.92 -11.24 -1.00
N LYS A 77 10.39 -11.79 0.09
CA LYS A 77 9.52 -11.07 1.03
C LYS A 77 10.22 -9.89 1.66
N THR A 78 11.46 -10.02 2.07
CA THR A 78 12.24 -8.92 2.66
C THR A 78 12.43 -7.78 1.65
N LYS A 79 12.74 -8.09 0.40
CA LYS A 79 12.93 -7.08 -0.66
C LYS A 79 11.61 -6.40 -1.03
N ILE A 80 10.55 -7.17 -1.23
CA ILE A 80 9.21 -6.66 -1.58
C ILE A 80 8.65 -5.82 -0.43
N LEU A 81 8.78 -6.28 0.82
CA LEU A 81 8.32 -5.54 1.99
C LEU A 81 9.02 -4.18 2.13
N LYS A 82 10.35 -4.13 1.96
CA LYS A 82 11.09 -2.86 1.95
C LYS A 82 10.56 -1.89 0.90
N TYR A 83 10.25 -2.39 -0.31
CA TYR A 83 9.71 -1.58 -1.40
C TYR A 83 8.32 -1.01 -1.08
N VAL A 84 7.44 -1.81 -0.48
CA VAL A 84 6.08 -1.41 -0.09
C VAL A 84 6.07 -0.46 1.11
N LEU A 85 7.00 -0.65 2.07
CA LEU A 85 7.14 0.24 3.24
C LEU A 85 7.65 1.62 2.86
N TYR A 86 8.57 1.71 1.88
CA TYR A 86 9.07 3.00 1.41
C TYR A 86 7.96 3.87 0.81
N LYS A 87 7.08 3.28 -0.03
CA LYS A 87 5.92 3.95 -0.61
C LYS A 87 4.82 2.94 -0.90
N LYS A 88 3.58 3.28 -0.58
CA LYS A 88 2.43 2.43 -0.92
C LYS A 88 2.37 2.19 -2.43
N ARG A 89 2.17 0.93 -2.81
CA ARG A 89 2.15 0.44 -4.18
C ARG A 89 0.91 -0.38 -4.44
N SER A 90 0.45 -0.42 -5.69
CA SER A 90 -0.54 -1.40 -6.12
C SER A 90 0.10 -2.78 -6.25
N GLU A 91 -0.72 -3.83 -6.18
CA GLU A 91 -0.29 -5.21 -6.41
C GLU A 91 0.46 -5.33 -7.75
N ASN A 92 -0.09 -4.74 -8.82
CA ASN A 92 0.52 -4.79 -10.15
C ASN A 92 1.87 -4.03 -10.24
N GLU A 93 2.02 -2.91 -9.52
CA GLU A 93 3.31 -2.21 -9.43
C GLU A 93 4.39 -3.07 -8.76
N ILE A 94 4.00 -3.91 -7.79
CA ILE A 94 4.92 -4.84 -7.11
C ILE A 94 5.34 -5.95 -8.08
N ILE A 95 4.36 -6.62 -8.70
CA ILE A 95 4.61 -7.70 -9.66
C ILE A 95 5.57 -7.23 -10.75
N LYS A 96 5.25 -6.12 -11.44
CA LYS A 96 6.08 -5.55 -12.50
C LYS A 96 7.48 -5.14 -12.04
N LYS A 97 7.64 -4.75 -10.78
CA LYS A 97 8.97 -4.36 -10.27
C LYS A 97 9.88 -5.55 -10.09
N PHE A 98 9.33 -6.71 -9.71
CA PHE A 98 10.11 -7.86 -9.32
C PHE A 98 10.06 -9.04 -10.32
N GLU A 99 9.27 -8.93 -11.42
CA GLU A 99 9.11 -9.96 -12.45
C GLU A 99 10.43 -10.41 -13.13
N ASN A 100 11.45 -9.56 -13.11
CA ASN A 100 12.78 -9.90 -13.67
C ASN A 100 13.77 -10.38 -12.58
N GLU A 101 13.38 -10.40 -11.32
CA GLU A 101 14.25 -10.76 -10.20
C GLU A 101 13.84 -12.07 -9.54
N PHE A 102 12.54 -12.36 -9.53
CA PHE A 102 11.97 -13.54 -8.89
C PHE A 102 10.98 -14.23 -9.81
N ASP A 103 10.77 -15.52 -9.56
CA ASP A 103 9.75 -16.31 -10.23
C ASP A 103 8.34 -15.77 -9.95
N SER A 104 7.44 -15.91 -10.94
CA SER A 104 6.07 -15.40 -10.86
C SER A 104 5.29 -15.98 -9.68
N ASP A 105 5.42 -17.29 -9.44
CA ASP A 105 4.68 -17.99 -8.38
C ASP A 105 5.18 -17.55 -7.01
N LEU A 106 6.49 -17.35 -6.87
CA LEU A 106 7.11 -16.82 -5.67
C LEU A 106 6.63 -15.39 -5.37
N ILE A 107 6.57 -14.52 -6.39
CA ILE A 107 6.04 -13.16 -6.23
C ILE A 107 4.58 -13.19 -5.78
N GLN A 108 3.74 -14.03 -6.41
CA GLN A 108 2.33 -14.16 -6.06
C GLN A 108 2.14 -14.63 -4.61
N ALA A 109 2.91 -15.62 -4.18
CA ALA A 109 2.87 -16.13 -2.80
C ALA A 109 3.24 -15.04 -1.78
N VAL A 110 4.33 -14.30 -2.04
CA VAL A 110 4.76 -13.19 -1.17
C VAL A 110 3.73 -12.06 -1.16
N VAL A 111 3.17 -11.68 -2.31
CA VAL A 111 2.15 -10.65 -2.40
C VAL A 111 0.89 -11.06 -1.63
N SER A 112 0.48 -12.34 -1.72
CA SER A 112 -0.65 -12.88 -0.95
C SER A 112 -0.42 -12.75 0.56
N ASP A 113 0.75 -13.18 1.06
CA ASP A 113 1.13 -13.02 2.47
C ASP A 113 1.12 -11.55 2.93
N LEU A 114 1.62 -10.64 2.09
CA LEU A 114 1.62 -9.21 2.40
C LEU A 114 0.21 -8.59 2.35
N LYS A 115 -0.70 -9.12 1.54
CA LYS A 115 -2.12 -8.72 1.52
C LYS A 115 -2.84 -9.18 2.78
N GLU A 116 -2.66 -10.41 3.22
CA GLU A 116 -3.21 -10.92 4.47
C GLU A 116 -2.75 -10.09 5.67
N LYS A 117 -1.49 -9.67 5.68
CA LYS A 117 -0.91 -8.79 6.71
C LYS A 117 -1.26 -7.32 6.56
N GLY A 118 -2.02 -6.93 5.52
CA GLY A 118 -2.48 -5.57 5.27
C GLY A 118 -1.41 -4.59 4.77
N TYR A 119 -0.22 -5.05 4.39
CA TYR A 119 0.83 -4.21 3.80
C TYR A 119 0.48 -3.79 2.37
N VAL A 120 -0.16 -4.68 1.60
CA VAL A 120 -0.65 -4.45 0.24
C VAL A 120 -2.17 -4.42 0.26
N ASN A 121 -2.78 -3.34 -0.25
CA ASN A 121 -4.22 -3.18 -0.27
C ASN A 121 -4.62 -2.18 -1.38
N ASP A 122 -5.12 -2.69 -2.48
CA ASP A 122 -5.49 -1.88 -3.65
C ASP A 122 -6.70 -0.97 -3.39
N ALA A 123 -7.64 -1.33 -2.52
CA ALA A 123 -8.76 -0.46 -2.14
C ALA A 123 -8.25 0.79 -1.38
N ASN A 124 -7.33 0.60 -0.44
CA ASN A 124 -6.68 1.72 0.25
C ASN A 124 -5.80 2.54 -0.70
N TYR A 125 -5.17 1.90 -1.68
CA TYR A 125 -4.39 2.59 -2.71
C TYR A 125 -5.27 3.49 -3.56
N ILE A 126 -6.44 2.99 -4.03
CA ILE A 126 -7.43 3.77 -4.78
C ILE A 126 -7.85 5.00 -3.96
N LYS A 127 -8.34 4.80 -2.72
CA LYS A 127 -8.81 5.87 -1.85
C LYS A 127 -7.76 6.98 -1.68
N ARG A 128 -6.52 6.62 -1.37
CA ARG A 128 -5.44 7.60 -1.19
C ARG A 128 -5.08 8.32 -2.47
N SER A 129 -4.96 7.59 -3.59
CA SER A 129 -4.62 8.18 -4.88
C SER A 129 -5.71 9.13 -5.39
N VAL A 130 -6.99 8.78 -5.24
CA VAL A 130 -8.11 9.65 -5.60
C VAL A 130 -8.06 10.93 -4.76
N ASN A 131 -7.91 10.83 -3.44
CA ASN A 131 -7.83 12.00 -2.56
C ASN A 131 -6.63 12.90 -2.92
N GLU A 132 -5.47 12.32 -3.23
CA GLU A 132 -4.29 13.07 -3.69
C GLU A 132 -4.55 13.80 -5.01
N PHE A 133 -5.16 13.12 -5.99
CA PHE A 133 -5.51 13.74 -7.27
C PHE A 133 -6.53 14.87 -7.11
N MET A 134 -7.53 14.69 -6.26
CA MET A 134 -8.53 15.72 -5.96
C MET A 134 -7.91 16.95 -5.27
N ALA A 135 -6.98 16.73 -4.35
CA ALA A 135 -6.34 17.82 -3.60
C ALA A 135 -5.33 18.62 -4.44
N LEU A 136 -4.55 17.94 -5.28
CA LEU A 136 -3.39 18.55 -5.94
C LEU A 136 -3.62 18.90 -7.40
N ARG A 137 -4.68 18.40 -8.05
CA ARG A 137 -4.86 18.51 -9.50
C ARG A 137 -6.32 18.75 -9.86
N ASN A 138 -6.53 19.52 -10.92
CA ASN A 138 -7.84 19.68 -11.53
C ASN A 138 -7.98 18.64 -12.65
N LEU A 139 -8.28 17.39 -12.29
CA LEU A 139 -8.48 16.29 -13.22
C LEU A 139 -9.96 15.96 -13.35
N SER A 140 -10.39 15.46 -14.52
CA SER A 140 -11.70 14.83 -14.66
C SER A 140 -11.69 13.45 -13.97
N LEU A 141 -12.87 12.93 -13.64
CA LEU A 141 -12.98 11.57 -13.13
C LEU A 141 -12.48 10.52 -14.13
N PHE A 142 -12.64 10.80 -15.42
CA PHE A 142 -12.07 9.96 -16.49
C PHE A 142 -10.54 9.92 -16.45
N GLU A 143 -9.87 11.08 -16.28
CA GLU A 143 -8.41 11.14 -16.14
C GLU A 143 -7.92 10.43 -14.88
N ILE A 144 -8.67 10.54 -13.76
CA ILE A 144 -8.35 9.84 -12.51
C ILE A 144 -8.47 8.32 -12.72
N LYS A 145 -9.58 7.86 -13.32
CA LYS A 145 -9.77 6.44 -13.65
C LYS A 145 -8.63 5.90 -14.50
N TYR A 146 -8.28 6.62 -15.57
CA TYR A 146 -7.19 6.22 -16.47
C TYR A 146 -5.84 6.11 -15.74
N LYS A 147 -5.54 7.07 -14.85
CA LYS A 147 -4.31 7.04 -14.03
C LYS A 147 -4.26 5.84 -13.08
N LEU A 148 -5.38 5.45 -12.47
CA LEU A 148 -5.45 4.27 -11.62
C LEU A 148 -5.28 2.98 -12.44
N MET A 149 -5.94 2.91 -13.61
CA MET A 149 -5.75 1.78 -14.54
C MET A 149 -4.32 1.64 -15.02
N SER A 150 -3.61 2.75 -15.27
CA SER A 150 -2.19 2.72 -15.65
C SER A 150 -1.26 2.22 -14.54
N LYS A 151 -1.75 2.18 -13.29
CA LYS A 151 -1.10 1.56 -12.14
C LYS A 151 -1.49 0.10 -11.93
N GLY A 152 -2.26 -0.45 -12.86
CA GLY A 152 -2.70 -1.83 -12.87
C GLY A 152 -3.86 -2.14 -11.93
N ILE A 153 -4.56 -1.12 -11.44
CA ILE A 153 -5.79 -1.31 -10.67
C ILE A 153 -6.90 -1.80 -11.62
N LYS A 154 -7.64 -2.80 -11.18
CA LYS A 154 -8.75 -3.36 -11.95
C LYS A 154 -9.87 -2.33 -12.14
N PRO A 155 -10.42 -2.18 -13.35
CA PRO A 155 -11.53 -1.26 -13.60
C PRO A 155 -12.75 -1.49 -12.68
N SER A 156 -13.07 -2.74 -12.35
CA SER A 156 -14.15 -3.09 -11.43
C SER A 156 -14.00 -2.46 -10.05
N ASP A 157 -12.77 -2.45 -9.51
CA ASP A 157 -12.49 -1.94 -8.17
C ASP A 157 -12.56 -0.40 -8.14
N ILE A 158 -12.12 0.22 -9.24
CA ILE A 158 -12.24 1.68 -9.42
C ILE A 158 -13.72 2.07 -9.54
N ASP A 159 -14.50 1.34 -10.35
CA ASP A 159 -15.93 1.62 -10.54
C ASP A 159 -16.73 1.38 -9.26
N ALA A 160 -16.41 0.37 -8.48
CA ALA A 160 -16.99 0.14 -7.16
C ALA A 160 -16.70 1.32 -6.21
N TYR A 161 -15.45 1.79 -6.15
CA TYR A 161 -15.09 2.97 -5.35
C TYR A 161 -15.80 4.22 -5.82
N PHE A 162 -15.90 4.45 -7.14
CA PHE A 162 -16.57 5.63 -7.70
C PHE A 162 -18.08 5.62 -7.42
N SER A 163 -18.70 4.45 -7.48
CA SER A 163 -20.12 4.30 -7.15
C SER A 163 -20.42 4.59 -5.67
N GLN A 164 -19.56 4.09 -4.77
CA GLN A 164 -19.68 4.32 -3.32
C GLN A 164 -19.46 5.79 -2.92
N ASN A 165 -18.68 6.55 -3.70
CA ASN A 165 -18.33 7.93 -3.41
C ASN A 165 -18.88 8.91 -4.45
N TYR A 166 -19.96 8.55 -5.13
CA TYR A 166 -20.48 9.25 -6.31
C TYR A 166 -20.71 10.75 -6.07
N GLU A 167 -21.40 11.11 -4.98
CA GLU A 167 -21.76 12.50 -4.69
C GLU A 167 -20.52 13.39 -4.50
N VAL A 168 -19.57 12.93 -3.69
CA VAL A 168 -18.31 13.66 -3.41
C VAL A 168 -17.48 13.81 -4.68
N LEU A 169 -17.41 12.77 -5.50
CA LEU A 169 -16.66 12.79 -6.74
C LEU A 169 -17.30 13.70 -7.79
N MET A 170 -18.61 13.74 -7.89
CA MET A 170 -19.33 14.63 -8.80
C MET A 170 -19.18 16.10 -8.40
N GLU A 171 -19.25 16.41 -7.11
CA GLU A 171 -19.03 17.77 -6.62
C GLU A 171 -17.58 18.23 -6.90
N TYR A 172 -16.62 17.34 -6.64
CA TYR A 172 -15.24 17.61 -7.03
C TYR A 172 -15.09 17.88 -8.54
N GLU A 173 -15.72 17.05 -9.41
CA GLU A 173 -15.60 17.19 -10.86
C GLU A 173 -16.16 18.52 -11.35
N LYS A 174 -17.33 18.95 -10.82
CA LYS A 174 -17.91 20.27 -11.09
C LYS A 174 -16.96 21.39 -10.68
N SER A 175 -16.44 21.35 -9.46
CA SER A 175 -15.47 22.32 -8.94
C SER A 175 -14.19 22.36 -9.78
N SER A 176 -13.68 21.22 -10.19
CA SER A 176 -12.51 21.10 -11.05
C SER A 176 -12.75 21.72 -12.44
N ALA A 177 -13.91 21.43 -13.05
CA ALA A 177 -14.30 21.99 -14.34
C ALA A 177 -14.39 23.53 -14.27
N LYS A 178 -15.03 24.08 -13.20
CA LYS A 178 -15.12 25.54 -12.97
C LYS A 178 -13.74 26.18 -12.88
N LYS A 179 -12.85 25.63 -12.07
CA LYS A 179 -11.46 26.15 -11.94
C LYS A 179 -10.70 26.18 -13.27
N ILE A 180 -10.94 25.19 -14.13
CA ILE A 180 -10.33 25.17 -15.47
C ILE A 180 -10.98 26.21 -16.38
N ALA A 181 -12.33 26.30 -16.39
CA ALA A 181 -13.06 27.27 -17.18
C ALA A 181 -12.61 28.69 -16.84
N GLN A 182 -12.60 29.06 -15.55
CA GLN A 182 -12.15 30.37 -15.06
C GLN A 182 -10.76 30.77 -15.57
N LYS A 183 -9.80 29.84 -15.51
CA LYS A 183 -8.44 30.07 -15.99
C LYS A 183 -8.35 30.26 -17.50
N LYS A 184 -9.36 29.78 -18.25
CA LYS A 184 -9.34 29.81 -19.72
C LYS A 184 -10.21 30.93 -20.33
N PHE A 185 -11.19 31.45 -19.62
CA PHE A 185 -12.06 32.53 -20.12
C PHE A 185 -11.29 33.79 -20.56
N SER A 186 -10.12 34.05 -19.97
CA SER A 186 -9.26 35.16 -20.41
C SER A 186 -8.57 34.92 -21.76
N LYS A 187 -8.61 33.71 -22.32
CA LYS A 187 -7.81 33.31 -23.50
C LYS A 187 -8.62 32.55 -24.56
N MET A 188 -9.82 32.11 -24.26
CA MET A 188 -10.61 31.23 -25.11
C MET A 188 -12.08 31.58 -25.01
N GLU A 189 -12.81 31.41 -26.10
CA GLU A 189 -14.26 31.52 -26.12
C GLU A 189 -14.93 30.33 -25.43
N GLU A 190 -16.17 30.50 -24.95
CA GLU A 190 -16.94 29.49 -24.23
C GLU A 190 -17.03 28.16 -25.01
N ILE A 191 -17.26 28.25 -26.35
CA ILE A 191 -17.37 27.07 -27.22
C ILE A 191 -16.07 26.25 -27.17
N ASP A 192 -14.93 26.89 -27.16
CA ASP A 192 -13.63 26.21 -27.15
C ASP A 192 -13.26 25.69 -25.79
N ILE A 193 -13.70 26.37 -24.71
CA ILE A 193 -13.60 25.85 -23.32
C ILE A 193 -14.44 24.59 -23.19
N LYS A 194 -15.67 24.57 -23.71
CA LYS A 194 -16.53 23.41 -23.76
C LYS A 194 -15.86 22.23 -24.46
N LYS A 195 -15.34 22.44 -25.66
CA LYS A 195 -14.60 21.42 -26.42
C LYS A 195 -13.38 20.89 -25.65
N TYR A 196 -12.65 21.77 -24.99
CA TYR A 196 -11.49 21.42 -24.18
C TYR A 196 -11.87 20.52 -22.99
N LEU A 197 -12.93 20.89 -22.24
CA LEU A 197 -13.41 20.08 -21.10
C LEU A 197 -13.94 18.73 -21.56
N MET A 198 -14.66 18.66 -22.68
CA MET A 198 -15.11 17.41 -23.29
C MET A 198 -13.92 16.50 -23.66
N LYS A 199 -12.88 17.07 -24.31
CA LYS A 199 -11.64 16.34 -24.65
C LYS A 199 -10.91 15.82 -23.42
N LYS A 200 -11.03 16.49 -22.29
CA LYS A 200 -10.49 16.09 -20.99
C LYS A 200 -11.33 15.02 -20.28
N GLY A 201 -12.51 14.68 -20.82
CA GLY A 201 -13.39 13.65 -20.29
C GLY A 201 -14.25 14.12 -19.10
N TYR A 202 -14.51 15.43 -18.97
CA TYR A 202 -15.48 15.94 -17.99
C TYR A 202 -16.90 15.57 -18.42
N LYS A 203 -17.75 15.23 -17.44
CA LYS A 203 -19.17 14.92 -17.71
C LYS A 203 -19.94 16.16 -18.13
N SER A 204 -20.96 15.97 -18.96
CA SER A 204 -21.79 17.07 -19.50
C SER A 204 -22.36 17.97 -18.41
N ASP A 205 -22.80 17.40 -17.29
CA ASP A 205 -23.36 18.17 -16.17
C ASP A 205 -22.30 19.03 -15.48
N SER A 206 -21.09 18.52 -15.36
CA SER A 206 -19.94 19.27 -14.82
C SER A 206 -19.53 20.41 -15.73
N ILE A 207 -19.59 20.20 -17.05
CA ILE A 207 -19.31 21.22 -18.05
C ILE A 207 -20.38 22.31 -18.05
N LYS A 208 -21.67 21.93 -18.04
CA LYS A 208 -22.79 22.89 -17.93
C LYS A 208 -22.65 23.74 -16.67
N ALA A 209 -22.41 23.09 -15.51
CA ALA A 209 -22.22 23.82 -14.24
C ALA A 209 -21.03 24.76 -14.26
N ALA A 210 -19.98 24.45 -15.05
CA ALA A 210 -18.80 25.30 -15.17
C ALA A 210 -19.01 26.53 -16.09
N LEU A 211 -19.93 26.44 -17.06
CA LEU A 211 -20.19 27.49 -18.06
C LEU A 211 -21.41 28.35 -17.72
N ASN A 212 -22.42 27.84 -16.98
CA ASN A 212 -23.63 28.58 -16.65
C ASN A 212 -23.45 29.67 -15.57
N GLU A 213 -22.27 29.83 -15.00
CA GLU A 213 -21.96 30.87 -14.02
C GLU A 213 -21.37 32.13 -14.65
N TYR A 214 -21.27 32.18 -15.97
CA TYR A 214 -20.74 33.30 -16.77
C TYR A 214 -21.75 33.70 -17.87
#